data_2cf06794d329e8681cd9da6099b9ec4d
#
_entry.id   2cf06794d329e8681cd9da6099b9ec4d
#
_cell.length_a   1.000
_cell.length_b   1.000
_cell.length_c   1.000
_cell.angle_alpha   90.00
_cell.angle_beta   90.00
_cell.angle_gamma   90.00
#
_symmetry.space_group_name_H-M   'P 1'
#
loop_
_entity.id
_entity.type
_entity.pdbx_description
1 polymer ?
#
loop_
_entity_poly.entity_id
_entity_poly.type
_entity_poly.pdbx_seq_one_letter_code
_entity_poly.pdbx_strand_id
1 'polypeptide(L)'
;MSAAVAHAPPASGLDDAMVEGAEIVAGHDGAAELLVRLRHGNGVLSALTLDPDTGFDLLRAAGAASLDGLVGQSWREITRGLWEH
;
A
#
# COMPACT_ATOMS: atom_id res chain seq x y z
N MET A 1 3.00 -18.15 1.46
CA MET A 1 2.85 -17.77 2.04
C MET A 1 2.40 -16.71 2.30
N SER A 2 2.11 -16.14 1.82
CA SER A 2 1.61 -15.04 2.07
C SER A 2 0.59 -15.04 3.06
N ALA A 3 0.12 -16.13 3.36
CA ALA A 3 -0.84 -16.17 4.36
C ALA A 3 -0.41 -15.50 5.58
N ALA A 4 0.81 -15.54 5.83
CA ALA A 4 1.32 -14.89 6.98
C ALA A 4 1.05 -13.42 6.93
N VAL A 5 1.03 -12.93 5.76
CA VAL A 5 0.75 -11.55 5.63
C VAL A 5 -0.67 -11.27 5.95
N ALA A 6 -1.51 -12.20 5.64
CA ALA A 6 -2.88 -12.02 5.89
C ALA A 6 -3.19 -11.88 7.33
N HIS A 7 -2.33 -12.33 8.18
CA HIS A 7 -2.54 -12.12 9.52
C HIS A 7 -2.37 -10.75 9.88
N ALA A 8 -1.93 -9.95 9.11
CA ALA A 8 -1.70 -8.60 9.37
C ALA A 8 -1.01 -8.40 10.66
N PRO A 9 0.04 -7.78 10.72
CA PRO A 9 0.70 -7.48 11.97
C PRO A 9 -0.19 -6.60 12.79
N PRO A 10 0.03 -6.56 14.05
CA PRO A 10 -0.68 -5.63 14.89
C PRO A 10 -0.52 -4.23 14.35
N ALA A 11 -1.40 -3.38 14.75
CA ALA A 11 -1.39 -2.03 14.26
C ALA A 11 -0.03 -1.37 14.37
N SER A 12 0.70 -1.71 15.40
CA SER A 12 2.01 -1.11 15.56
C SER A 12 2.93 -1.46 14.42
N GLY A 13 2.75 -2.63 13.81
CA GLY A 13 3.58 -2.98 12.67
C GLY A 13 3.26 -2.14 11.46
N LEU A 14 1.99 -1.81 11.27
CA LEU A 14 1.59 -0.97 10.16
C LEU A 14 2.01 0.48 10.37
N ASP A 15 2.06 0.92 11.61
CA ASP A 15 2.45 2.29 11.89
C ASP A 15 3.85 2.59 11.39
N ASP A 16 4.71 1.58 11.34
CA ASP A 16 6.07 1.79 10.90
C ASP A 16 6.27 1.50 9.44
N ALA A 17 5.24 1.10 8.73
CA ALA A 17 5.40 0.68 7.34
C ALA A 17 5.61 1.89 6.43
N MET A 18 6.54 1.72 5.48
CA MET A 18 6.80 2.73 4.47
C MET A 18 6.57 2.08 3.12
N VAL A 19 6.12 2.86 2.17
CA VAL A 19 5.94 2.34 0.82
C VAL A 19 7.31 2.15 0.19
N GLU A 20 7.62 0.94 -0.19
CA GLU A 20 8.90 0.64 -0.82
C GLU A 20 8.77 0.66 -2.33
N GLY A 21 7.60 0.32 -2.86
CA GLY A 21 7.39 0.36 -4.29
C GLY A 21 5.92 0.20 -4.60
N ALA A 22 5.54 0.55 -5.80
CA ALA A 22 4.16 0.40 -6.24
C ALA A 22 4.17 0.19 -7.75
N GLU A 23 3.29 -0.66 -8.23
CA GLU A 23 3.21 -0.93 -9.66
C GLU A 23 1.84 -1.43 -10.02
N ILE A 24 1.49 -1.32 -11.30
CA ILE A 24 0.23 -1.83 -11.80
C ILE A 24 0.46 -3.26 -12.25
N VAL A 25 -0.39 -4.17 -11.82
CA VAL A 25 -0.28 -5.57 -12.18
C VAL A 25 -1.63 -6.04 -12.70
N ALA A 26 -1.65 -7.17 -13.39
CA ALA A 26 -2.89 -7.77 -13.84
C ALA A 26 -3.46 -8.62 -12.72
N GLY A 27 -4.72 -8.35 -12.38
CA GLY A 27 -5.41 -9.18 -11.39
C GLY A 27 -5.81 -10.50 -12.01
N HIS A 28 -6.28 -11.41 -11.18
CA HIS A 28 -6.60 -12.74 -11.67
C HIS A 28 -7.82 -12.72 -12.60
N ASP A 29 -8.61 -11.68 -12.57
CA ASP A 29 -9.73 -11.56 -13.48
C ASP A 29 -9.38 -10.71 -14.70
N GLY A 30 -8.13 -10.35 -14.87
CA GLY A 30 -7.69 -9.56 -15.99
C GLY A 30 -7.75 -8.06 -15.78
N ALA A 31 -8.34 -7.61 -14.71
CA ALA A 31 -8.42 -6.18 -14.45
C ALA A 31 -7.11 -5.68 -13.84
N ALA A 32 -6.78 -4.44 -14.10
CA ALA A 32 -5.57 -3.87 -13.51
C ALA A 32 -5.75 -3.67 -12.01
N GLU A 33 -4.70 -3.91 -11.27
CA GLU A 33 -4.69 -3.70 -9.83
C GLU A 33 -3.42 -2.99 -9.46
N LEU A 34 -3.46 -2.25 -8.35
CA LEU A 34 -2.28 -1.59 -7.83
C LEU A 34 -1.64 -2.50 -6.79
N LEU A 35 -0.39 -2.87 -7.02
CA LEU A 35 0.37 -3.63 -6.04
C LEU A 35 1.25 -2.65 -5.27
N VAL A 36 1.11 -2.64 -3.96
CA VAL A 36 1.91 -1.77 -3.11
C VAL A 36 2.79 -2.65 -2.24
N ARG A 37 4.09 -2.41 -2.26
CA ARG A 37 5.02 -3.13 -1.41
C ARG A 37 5.39 -2.23 -0.25
N LEU A 38 5.37 -2.80 0.94
CA LEU A 38 5.64 -2.06 2.16
C LEU A 38 6.84 -2.66 2.87
N ARG A 39 7.63 -1.79 3.48
CA ARG A 39 8.73 -2.21 4.34
C ARG A 39 8.38 -1.78 5.75
N HIS A 40 8.37 -2.73 6.65
CA HIS A 40 8.07 -2.45 8.05
C HIS A 40 9.33 -2.09 8.81
N GLY A 41 9.17 -1.49 9.98
CA GLY A 41 10.31 -1.02 10.76
C GLY A 41 11.29 -2.12 11.13
N ASN A 42 10.83 -3.36 11.23
CA ASN A 42 11.72 -4.46 11.55
C ASN A 42 12.35 -5.08 10.30
N GLY A 43 12.18 -4.48 9.15
CA GLY A 43 12.78 -4.97 7.92
C GLY A 43 11.92 -5.97 7.17
N VAL A 44 10.80 -6.37 7.72
CA VAL A 44 9.92 -7.30 7.05
C VAL A 44 9.23 -6.59 5.89
N LEU A 45 9.08 -7.30 4.78
CA LEU A 45 8.40 -6.76 3.61
C LEU A 45 7.04 -7.41 3.48
N SER A 46 6.08 -6.64 3.03
CA SER A 46 4.76 -7.18 2.75
C SER A 46 4.23 -6.50 1.50
N ALA A 47 3.17 -7.04 0.95
CA ALA A 47 2.58 -6.47 -0.25
C ALA A 47 1.07 -6.64 -0.20
N LEU A 48 0.37 -5.69 -0.81
CA LEU A 48 -1.07 -5.80 -0.93
C LEU A 48 -1.49 -5.29 -2.28
N THR A 49 -2.64 -5.74 -2.76
CA THR A 49 -3.18 -5.27 -4.02
C THR A 49 -4.48 -4.54 -3.77
N LEU A 50 -4.69 -3.50 -4.54
CA LEU A 50 -5.86 -2.66 -4.43
C LEU A 50 -6.53 -2.56 -5.78
N ASP A 51 -7.86 -2.50 -5.79
CA ASP A 51 -8.56 -2.30 -7.05
C ASP A 51 -8.29 -0.87 -7.55
N PRO A 52 -8.58 -0.59 -8.82
CA PRO A 52 -8.21 0.69 -9.39
C PRO A 52 -8.80 1.89 -8.65
N ASP A 53 -10.04 1.79 -8.23
CA ASP A 53 -10.67 2.92 -7.57
C ASP A 53 -9.99 3.22 -6.25
N THR A 54 -9.70 2.18 -5.48
CA THR A 54 -9.00 2.36 -4.22
C THR A 54 -7.58 2.87 -4.47
N GLY A 55 -6.96 2.40 -5.54
CA GLY A 55 -5.64 2.88 -5.90
C GLY A 55 -5.62 4.36 -6.21
N PHE A 56 -6.61 4.84 -6.95
CA PHE A 56 -6.70 6.26 -7.24
C PHE A 56 -6.93 7.07 -5.96
N ASP A 57 -7.76 6.56 -5.07
CA ASP A 57 -8.00 7.25 -3.81
C ASP A 57 -6.72 7.30 -2.98
N LEU A 58 -5.93 6.24 -3.03
CA LEU A 58 -4.67 6.21 -2.33
C LEU A 58 -3.71 7.27 -2.87
N LEU A 59 -3.59 7.37 -4.18
CA LEU A 59 -2.73 8.37 -4.77
C LEU A 59 -3.16 9.78 -4.37
N ARG A 60 -4.46 10.01 -4.37
CA ARG A 60 -4.99 11.30 -4.01
C ARG A 60 -4.72 11.61 -2.55
N ALA A 61 -4.91 10.63 -1.67
CA ALA A 61 -4.66 10.82 -0.25
C ALA A 61 -3.20 11.10 0.02
N ALA A 62 -2.31 10.53 -0.79
CA ALA A 62 -0.88 10.72 -0.62
C ALA A 62 -0.38 12.00 -1.28
N GLY A 63 -1.23 12.66 -2.04
CA GLY A 63 -0.80 13.84 -2.78
C GLY A 63 0.16 13.50 -3.90
N ALA A 64 0.10 12.28 -4.41
CA ALA A 64 1.04 11.81 -5.41
C ALA A 64 0.43 11.88 -6.80
N ALA A 65 1.18 12.35 -7.76
CA ALA A 65 0.72 12.42 -9.13
C ALA A 65 1.00 11.13 -9.89
N SER A 66 1.85 10.27 -9.35
CA SER A 66 2.21 9.01 -9.99
C SER A 66 2.59 8.01 -8.93
N LEU A 67 2.78 6.76 -9.35
CA LEU A 67 3.15 5.71 -8.41
C LEU A 67 4.48 5.99 -7.73
N ASP A 68 5.41 6.59 -8.46
CA ASP A 68 6.70 6.90 -7.86
C ASP A 68 6.55 7.87 -6.69
N GLY A 69 5.53 8.69 -6.69
CA GLY A 69 5.31 9.61 -5.60
C GLY A 69 4.90 8.95 -4.31
N LEU A 70 4.51 7.68 -4.36
CA LEU A 70 4.17 6.96 -3.15
C LEU A 70 5.40 6.43 -2.42
N VAL A 71 6.48 6.21 -3.15
CA VAL A 71 7.66 5.57 -2.58
C VAL A 71 8.25 6.46 -1.50
N GLY A 72 8.52 5.88 -0.36
CA GLY A 72 9.10 6.61 0.76
C GLY A 72 8.08 7.25 1.69
N GLN A 73 6.81 7.18 1.35
CA GLN A 73 5.78 7.76 2.21
C GLN A 73 5.36 6.77 3.28
N SER A 74 4.93 7.31 4.40
CA SER A 74 4.46 6.48 5.50
C SER A 74 3.08 5.93 5.16
N TRP A 75 2.94 4.63 5.29
CA TRP A 75 1.65 3.99 5.03
C TRP A 75 0.58 4.51 5.97
N ARG A 76 0.97 4.76 7.22
CA ARG A 76 0.04 5.28 8.18
C ARG A 76 -0.49 6.65 7.79
N GLU A 77 0.40 7.51 7.30
CA GLU A 77 -0.02 8.85 6.91
C GLU A 77 -0.94 8.80 5.69
N ILE A 78 -0.63 7.93 4.73
CA ILE A 78 -1.45 7.83 3.55
C ILE A 78 -2.83 7.31 3.91
N THR A 79 -2.91 6.26 4.70
CA THR A 79 -4.19 5.66 5.01
C THR A 79 -5.01 6.53 5.94
N ARG A 80 -4.36 7.34 6.75
CA ARG A 80 -5.10 8.27 7.56
C ARG A 80 -5.86 9.26 6.67
N GLY A 81 -5.21 9.79 5.65
CA GLY A 81 -5.87 10.66 4.72
C GLY A 81 -6.99 9.98 3.95
N LEU A 82 -6.81 8.68 3.68
CA LEU A 82 -7.80 7.92 2.95
C LEU A 82 -9.06 7.71 3.76
N TRP A 83 -8.92 7.45 5.05
CA TRP A 83 -10.06 7.16 5.89
C TRP A 83 -10.73 8.37 6.50
N GLU A 84 -10.07 9.48 6.50
CA GLU A 84 -10.56 10.66 7.16
C GLU A 84 -11.22 11.62 6.22
N HIS A 85 -12.24 11.26 5.54
CA HIS A 85 -12.92 12.31 4.85
C HIS A 85 -14.45 12.08 4.82
#